data_3d10fe2ae9d34ea371743dbe92bb28eb
#
_entry.id   3d10fe2ae9d34ea371743dbe92bb28eb
#
_cell.length_a   1.000
_cell.length_b   1.000
_cell.length_c   1.000
_cell.angle_alpha   90.00
_cell.angle_beta   90.00
_cell.angle_gamma   90.00
#
_symmetry.space_group_name_H-M   'P 1'
#
loop_
_entity.id
_entity.type
_entity.pdbx_description
1 polymer ?
#
loop_
_entity_poly.entity_id
_entity_poly.type
_entity_poly.pdbx_seq_one_letter_code
_entity_poly.pdbx_strand_id
1 'polypeptide(L)'
;MMPRPTGPLRRALHALTLALPFALPFLAAGIAPAQAEATRYPLTIENCGHRVTFDKAPSRIVSIGQTQTEVLYALGLGDRVVGTAVWFSPVAKRFEAVNAGVKRLADNDPSFEAVVGQEPDLVTAMFEWHVGPNGIVGKREQFTRLKVPAYVSPSDCVGKDNSGAGDGVRTQMFSMELVYRNIREFGQIFDISARAEALIAELKAREDKAVASIAGGGAKDVPVVVWFSSKDVKGDAFLAGKNGVPAYILAKLGARNIITTNEEWPLVGWETVAAANPAVIVVVKMDRRRFPADDIDLKLNFLTSDAVASRLDAVRAKRIVVMEVGATRAGLDTIDGIEALASGIKSFGLSK
;
A
#
# COMPACT_ATOMS: atom_id res chain seq x y z
N MET A 1 -72.06 47.77 55.30
CA MET A 1 -72.86 48.79 54.59
C MET A 1 -72.73 48.55 53.12
N MET A 2 -73.79 48.13 52.47
CA MET A 2 -74.00 47.91 51.04
C MET A 2 -73.86 49.21 50.24
N PRO A 3 -73.77 49.23 48.87
CA PRO A 3 -74.40 48.29 47.92
C PRO A 3 -73.53 47.95 46.64
N ARG A 4 -73.99 46.93 45.93
CA ARG A 4 -73.73 46.65 44.50
C ARG A 4 -74.51 47.66 43.59
N PRO A 5 -74.06 47.79 42.29
CA PRO A 5 -74.91 47.30 41.19
C PRO A 5 -74.08 46.72 40.00
N THR A 6 -74.52 45.66 39.45
CA THR A 6 -75.23 45.22 38.25
C THR A 6 -74.69 45.66 36.87
N GLY A 7 -74.19 44.70 36.08
CA GLY A 7 -74.36 44.23 34.73
C GLY A 7 -73.80 45.03 33.57
N PRO A 8 -73.73 44.55 32.29
CA PRO A 8 -74.39 43.39 31.70
C PRO A 8 -73.50 42.50 30.84
N LEU A 9 -74.02 41.34 30.49
CA LEU A 9 -73.49 40.36 29.55
C LEU A 9 -73.10 40.93 28.18
N ARG A 10 -71.93 40.62 27.74
CA ARG A 10 -71.57 40.62 26.29
C ARG A 10 -71.22 39.22 25.86
N ARG A 11 -72.03 38.74 24.91
CA ARG A 11 -71.81 37.49 24.18
C ARG A 11 -70.45 37.56 23.36
N ALA A 12 -69.54 36.71 23.62
CA ALA A 12 -68.32 36.53 22.75
C ALA A 12 -68.67 35.47 21.71
N LEU A 13 -68.66 35.85 20.44
CA LEU A 13 -68.60 34.92 19.29
C LEU A 13 -67.30 34.24 19.24
N HIS A 14 -67.30 32.89 19.30
CA HIS A 14 -66.13 32.09 19.03
C HIS A 14 -65.97 31.91 17.51
N ALA A 15 -64.96 32.56 16.93
CA ALA A 15 -64.52 32.28 15.58
C ALA A 15 -63.58 31.05 15.59
N LEU A 16 -64.10 29.98 15.03
CA LEU A 16 -63.32 28.71 14.84
C LEU A 16 -62.44 28.91 13.62
N THR A 17 -61.13 29.19 13.82
CA THR A 17 -60.08 29.20 12.75
C THR A 17 -59.62 27.78 12.50
N LEU A 18 -60.02 27.19 11.38
CA LEU A 18 -59.48 25.96 10.83
C LEU A 18 -58.05 26.22 10.32
N ALA A 19 -57.03 25.73 11.04
CA ALA A 19 -55.67 25.71 10.57
C ALA A 19 -55.46 24.44 9.70
N LEU A 20 -55.36 24.58 8.39
CA LEU A 20 -54.90 23.54 7.49
C LEU A 20 -53.38 23.34 7.69
N PRO A 21 -52.90 22.12 7.91
CA PRO A 21 -51.47 21.87 7.88
C PRO A 21 -50.98 21.86 6.41
N PHE A 22 -50.16 22.84 6.08
CA PHE A 22 -49.42 22.87 4.82
C PHE A 22 -48.29 21.81 4.92
N ALA A 23 -48.51 20.61 4.40
CA ALA A 23 -47.49 19.60 4.24
C ALA A 23 -46.61 19.99 3.03
N LEU A 24 -45.42 20.56 3.29
CA LEU A 24 -44.40 20.71 2.27
C LEU A 24 -43.84 19.30 1.92
N PRO A 25 -43.85 18.92 0.64
CA PRO A 25 -43.15 17.70 0.24
C PRO A 25 -41.63 17.94 0.39
N PHE A 26 -41.00 17.24 1.30
CA PHE A 26 -39.54 17.09 1.33
C PHE A 26 -39.14 16.36 0.05
N LEU A 27 -38.69 17.09 -0.98
CA LEU A 27 -37.94 16.50 -2.08
C LEU A 27 -36.63 16.02 -1.49
N ALA A 28 -36.53 14.74 -1.19
CA ALA A 28 -35.25 14.06 -1.01
C ALA A 28 -34.52 14.09 -2.37
N ALA A 29 -33.72 15.12 -2.58
CA ALA A 29 -32.76 15.13 -3.68
C ALA A 29 -31.79 13.97 -3.44
N GLY A 30 -32.05 12.83 -4.06
CA GLY A 30 -31.12 11.72 -4.10
C GLY A 30 -29.81 12.25 -4.71
N ILE A 31 -28.74 12.27 -3.89
CA ILE A 31 -27.39 12.52 -4.38
C ILE A 31 -27.05 11.32 -5.27
N ALA A 32 -27.29 11.46 -6.58
CA ALA A 32 -26.78 10.50 -7.55
C ALA A 32 -25.26 10.46 -7.39
N PRO A 33 -24.62 9.27 -7.29
CA PRO A 33 -23.18 9.18 -7.26
C PRO A 33 -22.65 9.90 -8.51
N ALA A 34 -21.75 10.87 -8.30
CA ALA A 34 -21.09 11.55 -9.41
C ALA A 34 -20.41 10.48 -10.26
N GLN A 35 -20.93 10.28 -11.47
CA GLN A 35 -20.33 9.38 -12.44
C GLN A 35 -18.95 9.95 -12.77
N ALA A 36 -17.88 9.17 -12.55
CA ALA A 36 -16.54 9.58 -12.92
C ALA A 36 -16.53 9.95 -14.41
N GLU A 37 -16.03 11.15 -14.74
CA GLU A 37 -15.95 11.62 -16.12
C GLU A 37 -15.06 10.67 -16.94
N ALA A 38 -15.51 10.30 -18.14
CA ALA A 38 -14.74 9.46 -19.06
C ALA A 38 -13.40 10.15 -19.42
N THR A 39 -12.34 9.37 -19.51
CA THR A 39 -11.01 9.88 -19.84
C THR A 39 -10.98 10.45 -21.25
N ARG A 40 -10.46 11.67 -21.37
CA ARG A 40 -10.23 12.32 -22.68
C ARG A 40 -8.81 12.03 -23.14
N TYR A 41 -8.69 11.42 -24.29
CA TYR A 41 -7.38 11.21 -24.94
C TYR A 41 -7.12 12.26 -26.03
N PRO A 42 -5.83 12.62 -26.29
CA PRO A 42 -4.64 12.09 -25.63
C PRO A 42 -4.55 12.55 -24.16
N LEU A 43 -4.29 11.58 -23.26
CA LEU A 43 -4.04 11.84 -21.85
C LEU A 43 -2.55 11.95 -21.59
N THR A 44 -2.12 13.04 -20.95
CA THR A 44 -0.73 13.20 -20.49
C THR A 44 -0.66 13.26 -18.98
N ILE A 45 0.19 12.45 -18.38
CA ILE A 45 0.45 12.42 -16.94
C ILE A 45 1.93 12.68 -16.65
N GLU A 46 2.21 13.23 -15.46
CA GLU A 46 3.57 13.36 -14.93
C GLU A 46 3.92 12.10 -14.15
N ASN A 47 4.92 11.35 -14.63
CA ASN A 47 5.36 10.11 -14.01
C ASN A 47 6.88 10.08 -13.82
N CYS A 48 7.33 10.11 -12.57
CA CYS A 48 8.75 10.12 -12.20
C CYS A 48 9.57 11.19 -12.95
N GLY A 49 9.08 12.45 -12.98
CA GLY A 49 9.74 13.58 -13.64
C GLY A 49 9.64 13.58 -15.18
N HIS A 50 8.85 12.68 -15.75
CA HIS A 50 8.65 12.59 -17.20
C HIS A 50 7.18 12.76 -17.56
N ARG A 51 6.93 13.44 -18.69
CA ARG A 51 5.58 13.49 -19.27
C ARG A 51 5.34 12.24 -20.11
N VAL A 52 4.32 11.48 -19.74
CA VAL A 52 3.92 10.24 -20.43
C VAL A 52 2.55 10.46 -21.07
N THR A 53 2.45 10.29 -22.37
CA THR A 53 1.22 10.54 -23.14
C THR A 53 0.63 9.23 -23.64
N PHE A 54 -0.68 9.09 -23.50
CA PHE A 54 -1.49 7.97 -23.96
C PHE A 54 -2.49 8.51 -24.99
N ASP A 55 -2.41 8.03 -26.24
CA ASP A 55 -3.34 8.44 -27.30
C ASP A 55 -4.70 7.73 -27.17
N LYS A 56 -4.73 6.63 -26.45
CA LYS A 56 -5.91 5.80 -26.13
C LYS A 56 -5.62 4.92 -24.91
N ALA A 57 -6.64 4.27 -24.37
CA ALA A 57 -6.47 3.27 -23.32
C ALA A 57 -5.61 2.10 -23.84
N PRO A 58 -4.50 1.74 -23.15
CA PRO A 58 -3.67 0.62 -23.55
C PRO A 58 -4.44 -0.73 -23.51
N SER A 59 -4.07 -1.60 -24.42
CA SER A 59 -4.69 -2.92 -24.58
C SER A 59 -3.71 -4.09 -24.42
N ARG A 60 -2.40 -3.80 -24.48
CA ARG A 60 -1.32 -4.79 -24.41
C ARG A 60 -0.26 -4.32 -23.42
N ILE A 61 -0.32 -4.81 -22.20
CA ILE A 61 0.52 -4.35 -21.09
C ILE A 61 1.62 -5.39 -20.82
N VAL A 62 2.86 -4.96 -20.77
CA VAL A 62 3.91 -5.72 -20.07
C VAL A 62 4.14 -5.10 -18.70
N SER A 63 3.96 -5.90 -17.65
CA SER A 63 4.11 -5.47 -16.26
C SER A 63 5.39 -6.03 -15.64
N ILE A 64 6.33 -5.14 -15.30
CA ILE A 64 7.63 -5.49 -14.69
C ILE A 64 7.56 -5.21 -13.20
N GLY A 65 7.24 -6.24 -12.43
CA GLY A 65 7.12 -6.18 -10.98
C GLY A 65 5.78 -6.65 -10.46
N GLN A 66 5.87 -7.50 -9.43
CA GLN A 66 4.71 -8.15 -8.83
C GLN A 66 3.65 -7.14 -8.37
N THR A 67 4.04 -6.08 -7.64
CA THR A 67 3.08 -5.12 -7.09
C THR A 67 2.32 -4.36 -8.17
N GLN A 68 2.95 -4.02 -9.30
CA GLN A 68 2.28 -3.40 -10.44
C GLN A 68 1.30 -4.36 -11.11
N THR A 69 1.72 -5.62 -11.29
CA THR A 69 0.88 -6.67 -11.85
C THR A 69 -0.37 -6.90 -11.00
N GLU A 70 -0.21 -6.96 -9.68
CA GLU A 70 -1.33 -7.16 -8.76
C GLU A 70 -2.30 -5.97 -8.74
N VAL A 71 -1.82 -4.73 -8.89
CA VAL A 71 -2.70 -3.56 -9.07
C VAL A 71 -3.51 -3.67 -10.35
N LEU A 72 -2.89 -4.07 -11.47
CA LEU A 72 -3.62 -4.30 -12.73
C LEU A 72 -4.68 -5.39 -12.58
N TYR A 73 -4.37 -6.48 -11.91
CA TYR A 73 -5.32 -7.57 -11.65
C TYR A 73 -6.49 -7.12 -10.75
N ALA A 74 -6.22 -6.38 -9.68
CA ALA A 74 -7.25 -5.83 -8.81
C ALA A 74 -8.18 -4.85 -9.53
N LEU A 75 -7.63 -4.12 -10.50
CA LEU A 75 -8.40 -3.25 -11.39
C LEU A 75 -9.13 -4.01 -12.52
N GLY A 76 -9.04 -5.35 -12.57
CA GLY A 76 -9.70 -6.17 -13.59
C GLY A 76 -9.11 -6.02 -14.99
N LEU A 77 -7.82 -5.68 -15.08
CA LEU A 77 -7.10 -5.48 -16.34
C LEU A 77 -6.24 -6.70 -16.74
N GLY A 78 -6.43 -7.84 -16.09
CA GLY A 78 -5.63 -9.04 -16.33
C GLY A 78 -5.62 -9.49 -17.80
N ASP A 79 -6.75 -9.42 -18.50
CA ASP A 79 -6.87 -9.78 -19.92
C ASP A 79 -6.05 -8.89 -20.85
N ARG A 80 -5.61 -7.71 -20.36
CA ARG A 80 -4.72 -6.79 -21.10
C ARG A 80 -3.25 -7.04 -20.81
N VAL A 81 -2.91 -7.84 -19.78
CA VAL A 81 -1.52 -8.15 -19.43
C VAL A 81 -1.01 -9.28 -20.30
N VAL A 82 -0.16 -8.96 -21.27
CA VAL A 82 0.42 -9.91 -22.23
C VAL A 82 1.75 -10.51 -21.75
N GLY A 83 2.34 -9.95 -20.71
CA GLY A 83 3.56 -10.46 -20.10
C GLY A 83 3.85 -9.83 -18.74
N THR A 84 4.46 -10.61 -17.87
CA THR A 84 4.86 -10.14 -16.52
C THR A 84 6.25 -10.68 -16.16
N ALA A 85 6.96 -9.98 -15.29
CA ALA A 85 8.26 -10.37 -14.76
C ALA A 85 8.48 -9.82 -13.35
N VAL A 86 9.60 -10.19 -12.72
CA VAL A 86 10.03 -9.73 -11.39
C VAL A 86 9.00 -10.13 -10.31
N TRP A 87 9.00 -11.43 -10.03
CA TRP A 87 8.17 -12.02 -8.99
C TRP A 87 9.01 -12.41 -7.77
N PHE A 88 8.59 -12.00 -6.61
CA PHE A 88 9.29 -12.25 -5.34
C PHE A 88 8.57 -13.26 -4.45
N SER A 89 7.28 -13.43 -4.68
CA SER A 89 6.40 -14.35 -3.94
C SER A 89 5.54 -15.13 -4.94
N PRO A 90 4.95 -16.25 -4.53
CA PRO A 90 3.86 -16.86 -5.28
C PRO A 90 2.76 -15.84 -5.57
N VAL A 91 2.02 -16.09 -6.64
CA VAL A 91 0.84 -15.28 -6.97
C VAL A 91 -0.15 -15.36 -5.83
N ALA A 92 -0.66 -14.24 -5.36
CA ALA A 92 -1.70 -14.22 -4.34
C ALA A 92 -2.92 -15.04 -4.80
N LYS A 93 -3.48 -15.88 -3.93
CA LYS A 93 -4.58 -16.81 -4.26
C LYS A 93 -5.73 -16.15 -5.03
N ARG A 94 -6.07 -14.91 -4.68
CA ARG A 94 -7.11 -14.10 -5.35
C ARG A 94 -6.81 -13.81 -6.83
N PHE A 95 -5.55 -13.94 -7.25
CA PHE A 95 -5.08 -13.64 -8.61
C PHE A 95 -4.60 -14.87 -9.39
N GLU A 96 -4.59 -16.06 -8.80
CA GLU A 96 -4.11 -17.29 -9.46
C GLU A 96 -4.84 -17.54 -10.79
N ALA A 97 -6.16 -17.42 -10.81
CA ALA A 97 -6.96 -17.68 -12.00
C ALA A 97 -6.63 -16.71 -13.16
N VAL A 98 -6.53 -15.40 -12.86
CA VAL A 98 -6.20 -14.41 -13.88
C VAL A 98 -4.74 -14.54 -14.33
N ASN A 99 -3.82 -14.86 -13.42
CA ASN A 99 -2.41 -15.01 -13.73
C ASN A 99 -2.11 -16.28 -14.54
N ALA A 100 -2.94 -17.30 -14.46
CA ALA A 100 -2.72 -18.57 -15.18
C ALA A 100 -2.62 -18.41 -16.70
N GLY A 101 -3.28 -17.41 -17.27
CA GLY A 101 -3.23 -17.08 -18.71
C GLY A 101 -2.15 -16.07 -19.09
N VAL A 102 -1.40 -15.51 -18.12
CA VAL A 102 -0.43 -14.46 -18.37
C VAL A 102 0.98 -15.04 -18.49
N LYS A 103 1.68 -14.71 -19.57
CA LYS A 103 3.04 -15.19 -19.83
C LYS A 103 4.01 -14.57 -18.82
N ARG A 104 4.76 -15.40 -18.10
CA ARG A 104 5.89 -14.97 -17.30
C ARG A 104 7.15 -14.90 -18.19
N LEU A 105 7.67 -13.69 -18.41
CA LEU A 105 8.82 -13.42 -19.25
C LEU A 105 10.12 -13.79 -18.54
N ALA A 106 10.19 -13.52 -17.22
CA ALA A 106 11.29 -13.86 -16.35
C ALA A 106 10.84 -13.84 -14.88
N ASP A 107 11.49 -14.61 -14.02
CA ASP A 107 11.32 -14.49 -12.57
C ASP A 107 12.06 -13.27 -12.00
N ASN A 108 13.14 -12.88 -12.65
CA ASN A 108 13.91 -11.65 -12.41
C ASN A 108 13.65 -10.64 -13.54
N ASP A 109 14.66 -9.81 -13.80
CA ASP A 109 14.62 -8.78 -14.82
C ASP A 109 14.56 -9.41 -16.22
N PRO A 110 13.55 -9.08 -17.03
CA PRO A 110 13.46 -9.58 -18.40
C PRO A 110 14.44 -8.83 -19.31
N SER A 111 14.83 -9.42 -20.45
CA SER A 111 15.55 -8.67 -21.47
C SER A 111 14.61 -7.69 -22.19
N PHE A 112 15.18 -6.65 -22.79
CA PHE A 112 14.44 -5.69 -23.60
C PHE A 112 13.66 -6.39 -24.73
N GLU A 113 14.31 -7.33 -25.40
CA GLU A 113 13.72 -8.11 -26.50
C GLU A 113 12.55 -8.96 -26.03
N ALA A 114 12.64 -9.56 -24.84
CA ALA A 114 11.55 -10.34 -24.25
C ALA A 114 10.31 -9.47 -23.99
N VAL A 115 10.54 -8.22 -23.59
CA VAL A 115 9.47 -7.23 -23.35
C VAL A 115 8.85 -6.76 -24.67
N VAL A 116 9.66 -6.24 -25.60
CA VAL A 116 9.16 -5.68 -26.85
C VAL A 116 8.59 -6.76 -27.80
N GLY A 117 9.07 -8.00 -27.67
CA GLY A 117 8.55 -9.15 -28.43
C GLY A 117 7.11 -9.53 -28.03
N GLN A 118 6.55 -8.95 -26.96
CA GLN A 118 5.12 -9.07 -26.65
C GLN A 118 4.28 -7.98 -27.34
N GLU A 119 4.88 -7.09 -28.13
CA GLU A 119 4.25 -5.97 -28.84
C GLU A 119 3.37 -5.14 -27.88
N PRO A 120 3.92 -4.64 -26.74
CA PRO A 120 3.13 -3.88 -25.78
C PRO A 120 2.81 -2.48 -26.29
N ASP A 121 1.66 -1.95 -25.88
CA ASP A 121 1.32 -0.53 -26.01
C ASP A 121 1.41 0.21 -24.64
N LEU A 122 1.86 -0.49 -23.59
CA LEU A 122 2.29 0.05 -22.30
C LEU A 122 3.28 -0.91 -21.64
N VAL A 123 4.39 -0.35 -21.15
CA VAL A 123 5.25 -1.03 -20.16
C VAL A 123 5.09 -0.34 -18.83
N THR A 124 4.74 -1.09 -17.78
CA THR A 124 4.74 -0.57 -16.41
C THR A 124 5.81 -1.27 -15.57
N ALA A 125 6.47 -0.53 -14.69
CA ALA A 125 7.55 -1.02 -13.85
C ALA A 125 7.33 -0.67 -12.38
N MET A 126 7.63 -1.64 -11.50
CA MET A 126 7.59 -1.43 -10.05
C MET A 126 8.74 -0.52 -9.59
N PHE A 127 9.91 -0.67 -10.21
CA PHE A 127 11.12 0.07 -9.86
C PHE A 127 11.63 0.91 -11.03
N GLU A 128 12.17 2.09 -10.72
CA GLU A 128 12.74 2.99 -11.71
C GLU A 128 13.96 2.37 -12.41
N TRP A 129 14.75 1.57 -11.72
CA TRP A 129 15.94 0.93 -12.32
C TRP A 129 15.61 -0.02 -13.49
N HIS A 130 14.34 -0.44 -13.66
CA HIS A 130 13.96 -1.27 -14.81
C HIS A 130 13.93 -0.47 -16.12
N VAL A 131 13.39 0.75 -16.07
CA VAL A 131 13.08 1.56 -17.25
C VAL A 131 13.57 3.01 -17.17
N GLY A 132 14.26 3.38 -16.10
CA GLY A 132 14.83 4.71 -15.88
C GLY A 132 16.10 5.00 -16.69
N PRO A 133 16.87 6.04 -16.33
CA PRO A 133 18.08 6.45 -17.08
C PRO A 133 19.13 5.35 -17.20
N ASN A 134 19.25 4.49 -16.18
CA ASN A 134 20.12 3.33 -16.12
C ASN A 134 19.33 2.02 -16.23
N GLY A 135 18.18 2.06 -16.91
CA GLY A 135 17.25 0.94 -16.96
C GLY A 135 17.89 -0.37 -17.43
N ILE A 136 17.86 -1.39 -16.54
CA ILE A 136 18.46 -2.70 -16.82
C ILE A 136 17.62 -3.52 -17.80
N VAL A 137 16.34 -3.23 -17.92
CA VAL A 137 15.45 -3.83 -18.93
C VAL A 137 15.47 -3.01 -20.21
N GLY A 138 15.45 -1.68 -20.08
CA GLY A 138 15.54 -0.75 -21.19
C GLY A 138 15.35 0.69 -20.69
N LYS A 139 15.89 1.66 -21.44
CA LYS A 139 15.69 3.07 -21.10
C LYS A 139 14.36 3.58 -21.63
N ARG A 140 13.75 4.56 -20.95
CA ARG A 140 12.48 5.20 -21.41
C ARG A 140 12.55 5.63 -22.87
N GLU A 141 13.70 6.20 -23.31
CA GLU A 141 13.90 6.66 -24.68
C GLU A 141 13.84 5.53 -25.70
N GLN A 142 14.24 4.31 -25.31
CA GLN A 142 14.14 3.14 -26.20
C GLN A 142 12.67 2.77 -26.42
N PHE A 143 11.88 2.73 -25.36
CA PHE A 143 10.43 2.49 -25.45
C PHE A 143 9.72 3.63 -26.19
N THR A 144 10.07 4.89 -25.92
CA THR A 144 9.50 6.06 -26.62
C THR A 144 9.73 6.00 -28.14
N ARG A 145 10.92 5.59 -28.58
CA ARG A 145 11.19 5.38 -30.03
C ARG A 145 10.30 4.33 -30.67
N LEU A 146 9.84 3.36 -29.89
CA LEU A 146 8.88 2.34 -30.33
C LEU A 146 7.43 2.79 -30.13
N LYS A 147 7.18 4.02 -29.69
CA LYS A 147 5.86 4.57 -29.33
C LYS A 147 5.17 3.77 -28.20
N VAL A 148 5.96 3.20 -27.31
CA VAL A 148 5.48 2.47 -26.13
C VAL A 148 5.69 3.37 -24.91
N PRO A 149 4.62 3.88 -24.27
CA PRO A 149 4.73 4.58 -22.99
C PRO A 149 5.35 3.65 -21.93
N ALA A 150 6.26 4.21 -21.12
CA ALA A 150 6.82 3.53 -19.95
C ALA A 150 6.38 4.26 -18.68
N TYR A 151 5.70 3.54 -17.79
CA TYR A 151 5.17 4.03 -16.52
C TYR A 151 5.89 3.37 -15.35
N VAL A 152 6.34 4.16 -14.37
CA VAL A 152 6.96 3.64 -13.14
C VAL A 152 6.03 3.91 -11.95
N SER A 153 5.98 3.00 -11.00
CA SER A 153 5.24 3.22 -9.77
C SER A 153 5.67 4.51 -9.07
N PRO A 154 4.76 5.45 -8.76
CA PRO A 154 5.11 6.68 -8.05
C PRO A 154 5.82 6.44 -6.72
N SER A 155 5.57 5.31 -6.08
CA SER A 155 6.20 4.92 -4.83
C SER A 155 7.71 4.68 -4.96
N ASP A 156 8.22 4.51 -6.17
CA ASP A 156 9.66 4.26 -6.38
C ASP A 156 10.44 5.51 -6.83
N CYS A 157 9.77 6.63 -7.07
CA CYS A 157 10.45 7.87 -7.49
C CYS A 157 10.08 9.09 -6.66
N VAL A 158 8.88 9.12 -6.04
CA VAL A 158 8.46 10.28 -5.25
C VAL A 158 9.04 10.18 -3.84
N GLY A 159 9.82 11.20 -3.44
CA GLY A 159 10.49 11.23 -2.14
C GLY A 159 11.55 10.15 -1.97
N LYS A 160 12.10 9.65 -3.08
CA LYS A 160 13.15 8.63 -3.12
C LYS A 160 14.24 9.04 -4.11
N ASP A 161 15.49 8.91 -3.70
CA ASP A 161 16.67 9.13 -4.53
C ASP A 161 17.20 7.77 -4.98
N ASN A 162 17.11 7.51 -6.28
CA ASN A 162 17.59 6.29 -6.94
C ASN A 162 18.89 6.51 -7.69
N SER A 163 19.59 7.63 -7.48
CA SER A 163 20.85 7.95 -8.17
C SER A 163 22.02 7.10 -7.69
N GLY A 164 21.94 6.56 -6.48
CA GLY A 164 22.95 5.68 -5.86
C GLY A 164 22.80 4.21 -6.23
N ALA A 165 23.69 3.38 -5.69
CA ALA A 165 23.60 1.92 -5.78
C ALA A 165 22.58 1.38 -4.76
N GLY A 166 21.95 0.23 -5.06
CA GLY A 166 21.00 -0.46 -4.19
C GLY A 166 19.55 0.01 -4.35
N ASP A 167 18.76 -0.14 -3.29
CA ASP A 167 17.33 0.13 -3.32
C ASP A 167 16.97 1.62 -3.15
N GLY A 168 17.97 2.53 -3.25
CA GLY A 168 17.82 3.96 -3.10
C GLY A 168 17.64 4.43 -1.64
N VAL A 169 17.51 5.73 -1.46
CA VAL A 169 17.36 6.38 -0.16
C VAL A 169 16.08 7.21 -0.16
N ARG A 170 15.19 6.97 0.80
CA ARG A 170 14.01 7.80 0.95
C ARG A 170 14.30 9.06 1.75
N THR A 171 14.00 10.19 1.16
CA THR A 171 14.08 11.50 1.81
C THR A 171 12.84 11.79 2.67
N GLN A 172 11.74 11.09 2.41
CA GLN A 172 10.48 11.20 3.12
C GLN A 172 9.93 9.79 3.42
N MET A 173 9.16 9.67 4.50
CA MET A 173 8.48 8.42 4.79
C MET A 173 7.54 8.04 3.64
N PHE A 174 7.55 6.78 3.28
CA PHE A 174 6.56 6.21 2.35
C PHE A 174 5.13 6.50 2.83
N SER A 175 4.22 6.67 1.92
CA SER A 175 2.79 6.82 2.19
C SER A 175 1.97 5.98 1.22
N MET A 176 0.89 5.38 1.71
CA MET A 176 -0.10 4.69 0.86
C MET A 176 -0.73 5.61 -0.19
N GLU A 177 -0.69 6.93 -0.01
CA GLU A 177 -1.15 7.87 -1.05
C GLU A 177 -0.37 7.72 -2.36
N LEU A 178 0.87 7.24 -2.34
CA LEU A 178 1.64 6.92 -3.56
C LEU A 178 1.08 5.69 -4.28
N VAL A 179 0.60 4.69 -3.54
CA VAL A 179 -0.10 3.52 -4.11
C VAL A 179 -1.47 3.95 -4.62
N TYR A 180 -2.21 4.76 -3.87
CA TYR A 180 -3.50 5.30 -4.31
C TYR A 180 -3.36 6.19 -5.54
N ARG A 181 -2.29 6.99 -5.62
CA ARG A 181 -1.94 7.73 -6.83
C ARG A 181 -1.74 6.81 -8.03
N ASN A 182 -0.97 5.73 -7.88
CA ASN A 182 -0.78 4.72 -8.93
C ASN A 182 -2.11 4.13 -9.41
N ILE A 183 -2.99 3.78 -8.47
CA ILE A 183 -4.31 3.23 -8.77
C ILE A 183 -5.18 4.25 -9.51
N ARG A 184 -5.19 5.54 -9.09
CA ARG A 184 -5.91 6.62 -9.78
C ARG A 184 -5.37 6.88 -11.19
N GLU A 185 -4.04 6.95 -11.33
CA GLU A 185 -3.41 7.16 -12.64
C GLU A 185 -3.76 6.00 -13.58
N PHE A 186 -3.77 4.74 -13.11
CA PHE A 186 -4.29 3.62 -13.89
C PHE A 186 -5.79 3.77 -14.18
N GLY A 187 -6.58 4.25 -13.21
CA GLY A 187 -7.98 4.59 -13.41
C GLY A 187 -8.19 5.53 -14.61
N GLN A 188 -7.37 6.57 -14.71
CA GLN A 188 -7.38 7.54 -15.82
C GLN A 188 -6.83 6.93 -17.12
N ILE A 189 -5.68 6.26 -17.07
CA ILE A 189 -5.03 5.67 -18.26
C ILE A 189 -5.94 4.65 -18.95
N PHE A 190 -6.74 3.90 -18.19
CA PHE A 190 -7.58 2.82 -18.70
C PHE A 190 -9.07 3.16 -18.80
N ASP A 191 -9.45 4.41 -18.46
CA ASP A 191 -10.85 4.88 -18.44
C ASP A 191 -11.75 4.05 -17.49
N ILE A 192 -11.23 3.79 -16.30
CA ILE A 192 -11.90 3.00 -15.25
C ILE A 192 -11.84 3.69 -13.87
N SER A 193 -11.89 5.02 -13.85
CA SER A 193 -11.70 5.83 -12.63
C SER A 193 -12.65 5.43 -11.50
N ALA A 194 -13.90 5.07 -11.80
CA ALA A 194 -14.84 4.62 -10.77
C ALA A 194 -14.37 3.32 -10.08
N ARG A 195 -13.79 2.37 -10.83
CA ARG A 195 -13.23 1.13 -10.28
C ARG A 195 -11.98 1.41 -9.45
N ALA A 196 -11.15 2.35 -9.90
CA ALA A 196 -9.96 2.76 -9.17
C ALA A 196 -10.31 3.36 -7.80
N GLU A 197 -11.29 4.27 -7.73
CA GLU A 197 -11.73 4.85 -6.46
C GLU A 197 -12.42 3.81 -5.56
N ALA A 198 -13.15 2.85 -6.11
CA ALA A 198 -13.73 1.75 -5.32
C ALA A 198 -12.63 0.88 -4.67
N LEU A 199 -11.57 0.54 -5.40
CA LEU A 199 -10.42 -0.20 -4.85
C LEU A 199 -9.71 0.61 -3.76
N ILE A 200 -9.51 1.90 -3.96
CA ILE A 200 -8.90 2.78 -2.95
C ILE A 200 -9.76 2.83 -1.69
N ALA A 201 -11.08 2.97 -1.84
CA ALA A 201 -12.01 2.99 -0.70
C ALA A 201 -11.97 1.66 0.09
N GLU A 202 -11.89 0.52 -0.60
CA GLU A 202 -11.71 -0.79 0.04
C GLU A 202 -10.42 -0.86 0.86
N LEU A 203 -9.28 -0.47 0.26
CA LEU A 203 -7.98 -0.49 0.92
C LEU A 203 -7.95 0.44 2.15
N LYS A 204 -8.51 1.66 2.05
CA LYS A 204 -8.64 2.59 3.17
C LYS A 204 -9.51 2.01 4.29
N ALA A 205 -10.64 1.41 3.95
CA ALA A 205 -11.52 0.81 4.95
C ALA A 205 -10.83 -0.36 5.70
N ARG A 206 -10.02 -1.17 5.01
CA ARG A 206 -9.21 -2.22 5.65
C ARG A 206 -8.14 -1.64 6.57
N GLU A 207 -7.42 -0.60 6.12
CA GLU A 207 -6.42 0.12 6.92
C GLU A 207 -7.05 0.67 8.20
N ASP A 208 -8.16 1.41 8.06
CA ASP A 208 -8.89 2.00 9.20
C ASP A 208 -9.37 0.94 10.19
N LYS A 209 -9.89 -0.19 9.69
CA LYS A 209 -10.31 -1.32 10.51
C LYS A 209 -9.14 -1.92 11.28
N ALA A 210 -7.99 -2.11 10.64
CA ALA A 210 -6.80 -2.65 11.30
C ALA A 210 -6.31 -1.70 12.39
N VAL A 211 -6.22 -0.41 12.12
CA VAL A 211 -5.85 0.62 13.11
C VAL A 211 -6.86 0.65 14.26
N ALA A 212 -8.16 0.66 13.96
CA ALA A 212 -9.22 0.66 14.97
C ALA A 212 -9.21 -0.61 15.84
N SER A 213 -8.71 -1.74 15.34
CA SER A 213 -8.64 -3.00 16.09
C SER A 213 -7.72 -2.96 17.31
N ILE A 214 -6.78 -2.02 17.33
CA ILE A 214 -5.88 -1.73 18.46
C ILE A 214 -6.21 -0.39 19.13
N ALA A 215 -7.34 0.24 18.75
CA ALA A 215 -7.78 1.51 19.30
C ALA A 215 -8.21 1.36 20.76
N GLY A 216 -7.74 2.20 21.56
CA GLY A 216 -7.78 2.32 23.03
C GLY A 216 -6.51 3.02 23.49
N GLY A 217 -5.52 3.17 22.59
CA GLY A 217 -4.22 3.78 22.82
C GLY A 217 -3.19 3.42 21.73
N GLY A 218 -3.53 2.51 20.80
CA GLY A 218 -2.59 2.01 19.81
C GLY A 218 -1.41 1.25 20.44
N ALA A 219 -0.41 0.96 19.63
CA ALA A 219 0.89 0.45 20.09
C ALA A 219 1.78 1.60 20.58
N LYS A 220 1.25 2.48 21.46
CA LYS A 220 1.84 3.76 21.81
C LYS A 220 3.33 3.64 22.15
N ASP A 221 4.17 4.01 21.19
CA ASP A 221 5.64 3.99 21.24
C ASP A 221 6.26 2.59 21.48
N VAL A 222 5.55 1.50 21.16
CA VAL A 222 6.10 0.15 21.27
C VAL A 222 7.30 0.03 20.34
N PRO A 223 8.52 -0.27 20.86
CA PRO A 223 9.71 -0.39 20.03
C PRO A 223 9.67 -1.69 19.24
N VAL A 224 9.79 -1.58 17.92
CA VAL A 224 9.73 -2.71 16.97
C VAL A 224 10.95 -2.70 16.08
N VAL A 225 11.45 -3.87 15.74
CA VAL A 225 12.41 -4.10 14.66
C VAL A 225 11.77 -4.96 13.58
N VAL A 226 12.07 -4.65 12.31
CA VAL A 226 11.62 -5.46 11.17
C VAL A 226 12.85 -6.05 10.49
N TRP A 227 13.01 -7.36 10.58
CA TRP A 227 14.10 -8.11 9.99
C TRP A 227 13.73 -8.68 8.62
N PHE A 228 14.27 -8.05 7.58
CA PHE A 228 14.03 -8.44 6.20
C PHE A 228 14.79 -9.71 5.83
N SER A 229 16.13 -9.68 5.88
CA SER A 229 17.02 -10.78 5.50
C SER A 229 18.40 -10.60 6.10
N SER A 230 19.31 -11.54 5.86
CA SER A 230 20.74 -11.45 6.13
C SER A 230 21.51 -12.35 5.15
N LYS A 231 22.68 -11.91 4.72
CA LYS A 231 23.59 -12.73 3.89
C LYS A 231 24.09 -13.97 4.65
N ASP A 232 24.32 -13.79 5.96
CA ASP A 232 24.58 -14.83 6.94
C ASP A 232 23.59 -14.64 8.08
N VAL A 233 22.94 -15.69 8.55
CA VAL A 233 21.93 -15.63 9.62
C VAL A 233 22.49 -15.05 10.90
N LYS A 234 23.78 -15.28 11.20
CA LYS A 234 24.49 -14.77 12.39
C LYS A 234 25.19 -13.42 12.16
N GLY A 235 25.25 -12.97 10.92
CA GLY A 235 25.88 -11.70 10.55
C GLY A 235 24.91 -10.51 10.67
N ASP A 236 25.37 -9.37 10.14
CA ASP A 236 24.55 -8.17 10.08
C ASP A 236 23.25 -8.41 9.30
N ALA A 237 22.18 -7.89 9.83
CA ALA A 237 20.85 -8.04 9.30
C ALA A 237 20.44 -6.85 8.43
N PHE A 238 19.77 -7.11 7.31
CA PHE A 238 19.00 -6.08 6.59
C PHE A 238 17.75 -5.78 7.40
N LEU A 239 17.75 -4.67 8.12
CA LEU A 239 16.61 -4.19 8.92
C LEU A 239 15.91 -3.06 8.21
N ALA A 240 14.61 -2.87 8.48
CA ALA A 240 13.87 -1.76 7.88
C ALA A 240 14.33 -0.42 8.46
N GLY A 241 14.72 0.51 7.59
CA GLY A 241 14.99 1.90 7.95
C GLY A 241 13.72 2.69 8.25
N LYS A 242 13.88 3.98 8.61
CA LYS A 242 12.76 4.80 9.15
C LYS A 242 11.78 5.34 8.13
N ASN A 243 12.06 5.25 6.82
CA ASN A 243 11.26 5.87 5.77
C ASN A 243 10.59 4.89 4.80
N GLY A 244 10.91 3.59 4.88
CA GLY A 244 10.34 2.56 4.00
C GLY A 244 8.91 2.16 4.35
N VAL A 245 8.37 1.21 3.59
CA VAL A 245 7.01 0.67 3.79
C VAL A 245 6.81 0.11 5.21
N PRO A 246 7.75 -0.67 5.78
CA PRO A 246 7.59 -1.14 7.16
C PRO A 246 7.50 0.00 8.18
N ALA A 247 8.26 1.09 7.98
CA ALA A 247 8.19 2.24 8.87
C ALA A 247 6.80 2.91 8.83
N TYR A 248 6.19 3.00 7.64
CA TYR A 248 4.80 3.46 7.51
C TYR A 248 3.83 2.56 8.28
N ILE A 249 3.96 1.22 8.15
CA ILE A 249 3.13 0.26 8.89
C ILE A 249 3.24 0.49 10.39
N LEU A 250 4.48 0.63 10.90
CA LEU A 250 4.71 0.91 12.31
C LEU A 250 4.06 2.22 12.75
N ALA A 251 4.28 3.31 11.99
CA ALA A 251 3.75 4.63 12.31
C ALA A 251 2.21 4.65 12.32
N LYS A 252 1.56 3.95 11.38
CA LYS A 252 0.09 3.82 11.34
C LYS A 252 -0.49 3.18 12.60
N LEU A 253 0.23 2.26 13.18
CA LEU A 253 -0.16 1.57 14.40
C LEU A 253 0.35 2.25 15.68
N GLY A 254 1.05 3.40 15.56
CA GLY A 254 1.63 4.11 16.69
C GLY A 254 2.85 3.42 17.30
N ALA A 255 3.42 2.41 16.64
CA ALA A 255 4.65 1.74 17.04
C ALA A 255 5.89 2.55 16.59
N ARG A 256 7.02 2.34 17.27
CA ARG A 256 8.28 3.01 16.99
C ARG A 256 9.28 2.04 16.35
N ASN A 257 9.81 2.40 15.18
CA ASN A 257 10.96 1.70 14.62
C ASN A 257 12.22 2.01 15.45
N ILE A 258 12.96 0.98 15.84
CA ILE A 258 14.24 1.17 16.54
C ILE A 258 15.37 1.61 15.58
N ILE A 259 15.20 1.43 14.27
CA ILE A 259 16.18 1.81 13.24
C ILE A 259 15.80 3.19 12.70
N THR A 260 16.75 4.14 12.77
CA THR A 260 16.52 5.56 12.50
C THR A 260 17.22 6.10 11.27
N THR A 261 17.89 5.24 10.47
CA THR A 261 18.56 5.63 9.22
C THR A 261 17.56 5.84 8.09
N ASN A 262 17.94 6.64 7.07
CA ASN A 262 17.12 6.92 5.90
C ASN A 262 17.19 5.83 4.83
N GLU A 263 18.16 4.93 4.92
CA GLU A 263 18.28 3.78 4.02
C GLU A 263 17.03 2.90 4.13
N GLU A 264 16.62 2.30 3.01
CA GLU A 264 15.48 1.39 3.01
C GLU A 264 15.78 0.14 3.85
N TRP A 265 16.97 -0.44 3.66
CA TRP A 265 17.39 -1.70 4.27
C TRP A 265 18.85 -1.63 4.72
N PRO A 266 19.17 -0.83 5.77
CA PRO A 266 20.52 -0.77 6.31
C PRO A 266 20.96 -2.12 6.85
N LEU A 267 22.26 -2.39 6.76
CA LEU A 267 22.92 -3.51 7.45
C LEU A 267 23.20 -3.11 8.88
N VAL A 268 22.69 -3.88 9.84
CA VAL A 268 22.77 -3.58 11.28
C VAL A 268 23.14 -4.82 12.08
N GLY A 269 24.12 -4.69 12.94
CA GLY A 269 24.54 -5.76 13.86
C GLY A 269 23.53 -6.05 14.95
N TRP A 270 23.48 -7.30 15.41
CA TRP A 270 22.57 -7.74 16.47
C TRP A 270 22.83 -7.11 17.82
N GLU A 271 24.06 -6.60 18.05
CA GLU A 271 24.38 -5.82 19.25
C GLU A 271 23.59 -4.52 19.33
N THR A 272 23.37 -3.87 18.19
CA THR A 272 22.51 -2.67 18.11
C THR A 272 21.06 -3.01 18.43
N VAL A 273 20.56 -4.13 17.91
CA VAL A 273 19.23 -4.63 18.21
C VAL A 273 19.10 -4.98 19.71
N ALA A 274 20.13 -5.62 20.27
CA ALA A 274 20.19 -5.97 21.69
C ALA A 274 20.20 -4.73 22.59
N ALA A 275 20.97 -3.72 22.25
CA ALA A 275 21.03 -2.47 23.00
C ALA A 275 19.67 -1.73 22.99
N ALA A 276 18.95 -1.78 21.87
CA ALA A 276 17.62 -1.18 21.74
C ALA A 276 16.50 -2.03 22.37
N ASN A 277 16.74 -3.33 22.56
CA ASN A 277 15.82 -4.32 23.15
C ASN A 277 14.36 -4.14 22.71
N PRO A 278 14.02 -4.40 21.44
CA PRO A 278 12.67 -4.18 20.93
C PRO A 278 11.64 -5.04 21.66
N ALA A 279 10.44 -4.49 21.83
CA ALA A 279 9.32 -5.22 22.45
C ALA A 279 8.68 -6.23 21.49
N VAL A 280 8.81 -6.02 20.18
CA VAL A 280 8.31 -6.89 19.10
C VAL A 280 9.37 -7.02 18.01
N ILE A 281 9.55 -8.22 17.51
CA ILE A 281 10.35 -8.50 16.32
C ILE A 281 9.39 -8.92 15.19
N VAL A 282 9.44 -8.22 14.06
CA VAL A 282 8.79 -8.65 12.83
C VAL A 282 9.83 -9.38 12.00
N VAL A 283 9.56 -10.62 11.62
CA VAL A 283 10.42 -11.42 10.72
C VAL A 283 9.73 -11.55 9.37
N VAL A 284 10.41 -11.13 8.31
CA VAL A 284 9.87 -11.19 6.95
C VAL A 284 10.08 -12.58 6.38
N LYS A 285 8.99 -13.22 5.94
CA LYS A 285 9.03 -14.53 5.26
C LYS A 285 9.15 -14.31 3.76
N MET A 286 10.05 -15.05 3.12
CA MET A 286 10.27 -15.04 1.68
C MET A 286 10.27 -16.45 1.11
N ASP A 287 9.49 -16.65 0.05
CA ASP A 287 9.49 -17.92 -0.68
C ASP A 287 10.66 -17.98 -1.67
N ARG A 288 11.06 -16.83 -2.23
CA ARG A 288 12.24 -16.71 -3.08
C ARG A 288 13.47 -16.50 -2.22
N ARG A 289 14.33 -17.51 -2.16
CA ARG A 289 15.51 -17.55 -1.29
C ARG A 289 16.78 -17.13 -2.03
N ARG A 290 17.28 -15.92 -1.74
CA ARG A 290 18.58 -15.43 -2.22
C ARG A 290 19.66 -15.59 -1.15
N PHE A 291 19.27 -15.45 0.12
CA PHE A 291 20.17 -15.54 1.27
C PHE A 291 19.62 -16.57 2.27
N PRO A 292 20.50 -17.15 3.13
CA PRO A 292 20.05 -18.07 4.18
C PRO A 292 18.92 -17.52 5.05
N ALA A 293 19.00 -16.24 5.42
CA ALA A 293 17.97 -15.61 6.25
C ALA A 293 16.70 -15.19 5.48
N ASP A 294 16.52 -15.60 4.22
CA ASP A 294 15.21 -15.56 3.57
C ASP A 294 14.32 -16.70 4.06
N ASP A 295 14.94 -17.77 4.58
CA ASP A 295 14.25 -18.89 5.20
C ASP A 295 13.73 -18.50 6.58
N ILE A 296 12.42 -18.60 6.76
CA ILE A 296 11.77 -18.23 8.03
C ILE A 296 12.20 -19.14 9.18
N ASP A 297 12.39 -20.42 8.94
CA ASP A 297 12.76 -21.40 9.98
C ASP A 297 14.17 -21.13 10.48
N LEU A 298 15.11 -20.75 9.59
CA LEU A 298 16.46 -20.34 9.98
C LEU A 298 16.45 -19.06 10.82
N LYS A 299 15.60 -18.08 10.51
CA LYS A 299 15.43 -16.89 11.33
C LYS A 299 14.91 -17.20 12.72
N LEU A 300 13.84 -17.99 12.80
CA LEU A 300 13.23 -18.36 14.07
C LEU A 300 14.16 -19.21 14.94
N ASN A 301 14.91 -20.12 14.31
CA ASN A 301 15.93 -20.90 15.01
C ASN A 301 17.06 -19.99 15.54
N PHE A 302 17.56 -19.05 14.72
CA PHE A 302 18.57 -18.09 15.17
C PHE A 302 18.09 -17.28 16.38
N LEU A 303 16.90 -16.71 16.32
CA LEU A 303 16.35 -15.92 17.42
C LEU A 303 16.28 -16.70 18.73
N THR A 304 16.04 -18.00 18.67
CA THR A 304 15.90 -18.83 19.88
C THR A 304 17.21 -19.49 20.35
N SER A 305 18.21 -19.64 19.48
CA SER A 305 19.45 -20.38 19.80
C SER A 305 20.69 -19.48 19.92
N ASP A 306 20.68 -18.28 19.35
CA ASP A 306 21.83 -17.37 19.43
C ASP A 306 21.98 -16.78 20.84
N ALA A 307 23.23 -16.62 21.29
CA ALA A 307 23.54 -16.20 22.66
C ALA A 307 23.08 -14.76 22.98
N VAL A 308 22.96 -13.88 21.97
CA VAL A 308 22.50 -12.49 22.10
C VAL A 308 21.01 -12.40 21.82
N ALA A 309 20.57 -12.87 20.64
CA ALA A 309 19.20 -12.76 20.20
C ALA A 309 18.18 -13.45 21.13
N SER A 310 18.53 -14.63 21.69
CA SER A 310 17.65 -15.36 22.61
C SER A 310 17.37 -14.65 23.93
N ARG A 311 18.17 -13.63 24.28
CA ARG A 311 18.00 -12.84 25.49
C ARG A 311 17.07 -11.64 25.30
N LEU A 312 16.72 -11.28 24.08
CA LEU A 312 15.81 -10.18 23.78
C LEU A 312 14.45 -10.41 24.44
N ASP A 313 13.87 -9.39 25.03
CA ASP A 313 12.55 -9.49 25.68
C ASP A 313 11.46 -9.94 24.73
N ALA A 314 11.52 -9.51 23.46
CA ALA A 314 10.60 -9.96 22.41
C ALA A 314 10.68 -11.48 22.17
N VAL A 315 11.89 -12.05 22.17
CA VAL A 315 12.10 -13.48 21.95
C VAL A 315 11.63 -14.28 23.17
N ARG A 316 12.04 -13.86 24.36
CA ARG A 316 11.63 -14.52 25.62
C ARG A 316 10.13 -14.50 25.84
N ALA A 317 9.47 -13.41 25.47
CA ALA A 317 8.01 -13.25 25.56
C ALA A 317 7.27 -13.79 24.32
N LYS A 318 7.97 -14.38 23.35
CA LYS A 318 7.42 -14.90 22.08
C LYS A 318 6.64 -13.84 21.28
N ARG A 319 7.07 -12.59 21.31
CA ARG A 319 6.47 -11.47 20.61
C ARG A 319 7.10 -11.31 19.22
N ILE A 320 6.91 -12.33 18.41
CA ILE A 320 7.42 -12.40 17.04
C ILE A 320 6.23 -12.40 16.08
N VAL A 321 6.24 -11.47 15.13
CA VAL A 321 5.24 -11.40 14.05
C VAL A 321 5.90 -11.87 12.75
N VAL A 322 5.32 -12.86 12.10
CA VAL A 322 5.73 -13.25 10.75
C VAL A 322 4.97 -12.39 9.75
N MET A 323 5.68 -11.74 8.84
CA MET A 323 5.12 -10.90 7.81
C MET A 323 5.57 -11.39 6.44
N GLU A 324 4.64 -11.55 5.50
CA GLU A 324 4.97 -11.92 4.12
C GLU A 324 5.73 -10.78 3.45
N VAL A 325 6.71 -11.12 2.61
CA VAL A 325 7.57 -10.13 1.95
C VAL A 325 6.78 -9.15 1.06
N GLY A 326 5.64 -9.55 0.51
CA GLY A 326 4.75 -8.66 -0.24
C GLY A 326 4.34 -7.43 0.57
N ALA A 327 4.04 -7.61 1.85
CA ALA A 327 3.63 -6.55 2.76
C ALA A 327 4.71 -5.49 3.04
N THR A 328 5.98 -5.80 2.76
CA THR A 328 7.10 -4.86 2.95
C THR A 328 7.38 -3.99 1.72
N ARG A 329 6.58 -4.14 0.66
CA ARG A 329 6.69 -3.39 -0.60
C ARG A 329 5.50 -2.47 -0.80
N ALA A 330 5.72 -1.39 -1.55
CA ALA A 330 4.68 -0.44 -1.91
C ALA A 330 3.66 -1.07 -2.87
N GLY A 331 2.57 -1.58 -2.34
CA GLY A 331 1.53 -2.28 -3.10
C GLY A 331 0.27 -2.52 -2.28
N LEU A 332 -0.60 -3.37 -2.79
CA LEU A 332 -1.86 -3.72 -2.13
C LEU A 332 -1.61 -4.44 -0.79
N ASP A 333 -0.59 -5.29 -0.75
CA ASP A 333 -0.25 -6.12 0.42
C ASP A 333 0.36 -5.32 1.59
N THR A 334 0.67 -4.01 1.40
CA THR A 334 1.00 -3.12 2.53
C THR A 334 -0.09 -3.14 3.60
N ILE A 335 -1.35 -3.24 3.18
CA ILE A 335 -2.50 -3.32 4.11
C ILE A 335 -2.47 -4.64 4.88
N ASP A 336 -2.11 -5.75 4.24
CA ASP A 336 -1.96 -7.05 4.90
C ASP A 336 -0.87 -6.98 6.01
N GLY A 337 0.19 -6.20 5.78
CA GLY A 337 1.22 -5.92 6.78
C GLY A 337 0.70 -5.15 7.98
N ILE A 338 -0.16 -4.15 7.77
CA ILE A 338 -0.81 -3.40 8.86
C ILE A 338 -1.71 -4.35 9.66
N GLU A 339 -2.52 -5.17 8.99
CA GLU A 339 -3.42 -6.14 9.62
C GLU A 339 -2.63 -7.18 10.45
N ALA A 340 -1.55 -7.73 9.89
CA ALA A 340 -0.71 -8.72 10.57
C ALA A 340 -0.05 -8.15 11.84
N LEU A 341 0.53 -6.96 11.75
CA LEU A 341 1.19 -6.32 12.89
C LEU A 341 0.17 -5.88 13.95
N ALA A 342 -0.99 -5.33 13.55
CA ALA A 342 -2.07 -4.97 14.46
C ALA A 342 -2.57 -6.20 15.25
N SER A 343 -2.78 -7.33 14.56
CA SER A 343 -3.15 -8.59 15.19
C SER A 343 -2.11 -9.08 16.19
N GLY A 344 -0.82 -9.00 15.83
CA GLY A 344 0.29 -9.36 16.70
C GLY A 344 0.33 -8.49 17.98
N ILE A 345 0.31 -7.16 17.82
CA ILE A 345 0.33 -6.20 18.93
C ILE A 345 -0.83 -6.47 19.89
N LYS A 346 -2.04 -6.70 19.35
CA LYS A 346 -3.22 -7.03 20.14
C LYS A 346 -3.05 -8.35 20.90
N SER A 347 -2.58 -9.40 20.25
CA SER A 347 -2.38 -10.72 20.86
C SER A 347 -1.33 -10.71 21.97
N PHE A 348 -0.35 -9.81 21.88
CA PHE A 348 0.71 -9.64 22.89
C PHE A 348 0.30 -8.75 24.07
N GLY A 349 -0.92 -8.19 24.07
CA GLY A 349 -1.39 -7.28 25.11
C GLY A 349 -0.62 -5.94 25.14
N LEU A 350 -0.09 -5.51 24.01
CA LEU A 350 0.67 -4.26 23.87
C LEU A 350 -0.18 -3.09 23.35
N SER A 351 -1.46 -3.31 23.06
CA SER A 351 -2.45 -2.26 22.86
C SER A 351 -2.92 -1.73 24.21
N LYS A 352 -2.74 -0.42 24.47
CA LYS A 352 -3.20 0.24 25.70
C LYS A 352 -4.42 1.09 25.43
#